data_a9d78332183d712afa91ceefa18c206e
#
_entry.id   a9d78332183d712afa91ceefa18c206e
#
_cell.length_a   1.000
_cell.length_b   1.000
_cell.length_c   1.000
_cell.angle_alpha   90.00
_cell.angle_beta   90.00
_cell.angle_gamma   90.00
#
_symmetry.space_group_name_H-M   'P 1'
#
loop_
_entity.id
_entity.type
_entity.pdbx_description
1 polymer ?
#
loop_
_entity_poly.entity_id
_entity_poly.type
_entity_poly.pdbx_seq_one_letter_code
_entity_poly.pdbx_strand_id
1 'polypeptide(L)'
;MGLDVINLGLPKSGTTTLRLALEAAGFRVADHRLKEREDPQDPSDRAFVGAMLYEGLYKRGDPAALLRDYEALTEISFIYGGNSIWPQCDQALLLALRKLHPKLRFVATRRDTEEMARSIMRWNNLGKLRLPLSNVPGLPVGYGYELDEQMIWIDGHYEALAHWFRNDPFYMEVNVADPHVVPRLERFLGRKLPWWGQANANPADRSVSTDTTPTEGRG
;
A
#
# COMPACT_ATOMS: atom_id res chain seq x y z
N MET A 1 -4.63 -13.28 18.99
CA MET A 1 -4.47 -13.03 17.54
C MET A 1 -3.57 -11.82 17.43
N GLY A 2 -2.77 -11.69 16.42
CA GLY A 2 -1.82 -10.59 16.25
C GLY A 2 -1.68 -10.30 14.77
N LEU A 3 -0.85 -9.32 14.43
CA LEU A 3 -0.58 -8.90 13.08
C LEU A 3 0.06 -10.03 12.27
N ASP A 4 -0.51 -10.36 11.13
CA ASP A 4 -0.10 -11.48 10.26
C ASP A 4 0.41 -11.01 8.89
N VAL A 5 -0.12 -9.88 8.37
CA VAL A 5 0.21 -9.35 7.05
C VAL A 5 0.46 -7.84 7.09
N ILE A 6 1.52 -7.37 6.46
CA ILE A 6 1.72 -5.94 6.16
C ILE A 6 2.02 -5.77 4.69
N ASN A 7 1.31 -4.85 4.04
CA ASN A 7 1.63 -4.44 2.68
C ASN A 7 2.72 -3.36 2.68
N LEU A 8 3.79 -3.62 1.93
CA LEU A 8 4.91 -2.71 1.72
C LEU A 8 4.85 -1.98 0.37
N GLY A 9 3.78 -2.17 -0.39
CA GLY A 9 3.59 -1.47 -1.66
C GLY A 9 3.40 0.04 -1.46
N LEU A 10 3.89 0.82 -2.42
CA LEU A 10 3.66 2.26 -2.46
C LEU A 10 2.19 2.60 -2.78
N PRO A 11 1.73 3.82 -2.52
CA PRO A 11 0.40 4.26 -2.95
C PRO A 11 0.16 4.00 -4.45
N LYS A 12 -1.05 3.62 -4.82
CA LYS A 12 -1.48 3.30 -6.19
C LYS A 12 -0.91 1.98 -6.77
N SER A 13 -0.20 1.20 -5.97
CA SER A 13 0.30 -0.13 -6.34
C SER A 13 -0.78 -1.24 -6.35
N GLY A 14 -1.99 -0.95 -5.86
CA GLY A 14 -3.05 -1.95 -5.68
C GLY A 14 -3.38 -2.24 -4.21
N THR A 15 -3.01 -1.34 -3.29
CA THR A 15 -3.29 -1.44 -1.84
C THR A 15 -4.77 -1.68 -1.55
N THR A 16 -5.68 -1.00 -2.27
CA THR A 16 -7.12 -1.18 -2.12
C THR A 16 -7.60 -2.57 -2.59
N THR A 17 -7.04 -3.11 -3.68
CA THR A 17 -7.35 -4.47 -4.15
C THR A 17 -6.96 -5.48 -3.09
N LEU A 18 -5.74 -5.37 -2.54
CA LEU A 18 -5.28 -6.24 -1.47
C LEU A 18 -6.16 -6.12 -0.22
N ARG A 19 -6.53 -4.89 0.19
CA ARG A 19 -7.43 -4.66 1.32
C ARG A 19 -8.74 -5.43 1.17
N LEU A 20 -9.44 -5.22 0.06
CA LEU A 20 -10.73 -5.87 -0.18
C LEU A 20 -10.61 -7.40 -0.25
N ALA A 21 -9.53 -7.92 -0.83
CA ALA A 21 -9.27 -9.35 -0.87
C ALA A 21 -9.04 -9.95 0.52
N LEU A 22 -8.27 -9.26 1.38
CA LEU A 22 -8.04 -9.68 2.75
C LEU A 22 -9.29 -9.59 3.61
N GLU A 23 -10.08 -8.51 3.49
CA GLU A 23 -11.38 -8.38 4.17
C GLU A 23 -12.34 -9.50 3.75
N ALA A 24 -12.45 -9.80 2.46
CA ALA A 24 -13.26 -10.89 1.93
C ALA A 24 -12.79 -12.27 2.43
N ALA A 25 -11.49 -12.42 2.73
CA ALA A 25 -10.91 -13.61 3.34
C ALA A 25 -11.06 -13.65 4.88
N GLY A 26 -11.74 -12.67 5.48
CA GLY A 26 -12.03 -12.61 6.90
C GLY A 26 -10.89 -12.09 7.77
N PHE A 27 -9.90 -11.37 7.19
CA PHE A 27 -8.93 -10.62 7.98
C PHE A 27 -9.53 -9.33 8.52
N ARG A 28 -9.18 -8.97 9.75
CA ARG A 28 -9.42 -7.62 10.28
C ARG A 28 -8.31 -6.70 9.76
N VAL A 29 -8.67 -5.82 8.83
CA VAL A 29 -7.70 -4.99 8.11
C VAL A 29 -7.72 -3.56 8.64
N ALA A 30 -6.53 -3.02 8.95
CA ALA A 30 -6.34 -1.59 9.13
C ALA A 30 -5.79 -0.99 7.82
N ASP A 31 -6.44 0.07 7.35
CA ASP A 31 -6.09 0.74 6.12
C ASP A 31 -5.93 2.23 6.35
N HIS A 32 -4.84 2.81 5.90
CA HIS A 32 -4.49 4.22 5.89
C HIS A 32 -4.80 4.97 7.21
N ARG A 33 -6.09 5.18 7.54
CA ARG A 33 -6.55 5.96 8.68
C ARG A 33 -7.71 5.25 9.39
N LEU A 34 -7.62 5.12 10.71
CA LEU A 34 -8.65 4.48 11.52
C LEU A 34 -9.68 5.52 11.96
N LYS A 35 -10.91 5.43 11.44
CA LYS A 35 -11.99 6.38 11.71
C LYS A 35 -12.39 6.44 13.17
N GLU A 36 -12.34 5.32 13.87
CA GLU A 36 -12.61 5.20 15.31
C GLU A 36 -11.61 5.93 16.20
N ARG A 37 -10.49 6.35 15.63
CA ARG A 37 -9.43 7.14 16.31
C ARG A 37 -9.37 8.58 15.83
N GLU A 38 -10.28 8.98 14.96
CA GLU A 38 -10.40 10.38 14.55
C GLU A 38 -11.04 11.19 15.67
N ASP A 39 -10.31 12.17 16.18
CA ASP A 39 -10.84 13.18 17.09
C ASP A 39 -11.03 14.48 16.30
N PRO A 40 -12.26 14.98 16.13
CA PRO A 40 -12.50 16.24 15.44
C PRO A 40 -11.83 17.46 16.12
N GLN A 41 -11.50 17.36 17.42
CA GLN A 41 -10.85 18.42 18.20
C GLN A 41 -9.31 18.26 18.22
N ASP A 42 -8.79 17.07 17.88
CA ASP A 42 -7.35 16.81 17.73
C ASP A 42 -7.10 16.31 16.29
N PRO A 43 -6.83 17.23 15.33
CA PRO A 43 -6.51 16.87 13.95
C PRO A 43 -5.13 16.21 13.79
N SER A 44 -4.59 15.64 14.86
CA SER A 44 -3.29 14.97 14.86
C SER A 44 -3.27 13.79 13.89
N ASP A 45 -2.07 13.37 13.56
CA ASP A 45 -1.82 12.20 12.70
C ASP A 45 -1.99 10.84 13.41
N ARG A 46 -2.44 10.84 14.68
CA ARG A 46 -2.55 9.64 15.52
C ARG A 46 -3.49 8.55 15.00
N ALA A 47 -4.45 8.93 14.16
CA ALA A 47 -5.35 7.98 13.53
C ALA A 47 -4.72 7.25 12.32
N PHE A 48 -3.59 7.73 11.81
CA PHE A 48 -2.93 7.09 10.67
C PHE A 48 -2.13 5.84 11.10
N VAL A 49 -2.31 4.76 10.37
CA VAL A 49 -1.63 3.48 10.63
C VAL A 49 -0.10 3.63 10.66
N GLY A 50 0.46 4.42 9.75
CA GLY A 50 1.89 4.70 9.72
C GLY A 50 2.41 5.41 10.97
N ALA A 51 1.66 6.37 11.51
CA ALA A 51 2.04 7.05 12.76
C ALA A 51 2.00 6.07 13.94
N MET A 52 0.98 5.18 13.97
CA MET A 52 0.85 4.17 15.02
C MET A 52 2.00 3.16 15.02
N LEU A 53 2.55 2.80 13.85
CA LEU A 53 3.73 1.94 13.75
C LEU A 53 4.96 2.60 14.41
N TYR A 54 5.20 3.88 14.15
CA TYR A 54 6.30 4.62 14.79
C TYR A 54 6.06 4.87 16.28
N GLU A 55 4.84 5.23 16.68
CA GLU A 55 4.51 5.37 18.10
C GLU A 55 4.69 4.05 18.84
N GLY A 56 4.28 2.93 18.25
CA GLY A 56 4.51 1.59 18.77
C GLY A 56 5.99 1.30 18.96
N LEU A 57 6.81 1.57 17.92
CA LEU A 57 8.26 1.36 17.99
C LEU A 57 8.92 2.19 19.08
N TYR A 58 8.74 3.51 19.03
CA TYR A 58 9.51 4.43 19.88
C TYR A 58 8.98 4.56 21.31
N LYS A 59 7.67 4.33 21.54
CA LYS A 59 7.07 4.46 22.87
C LYS A 59 6.75 3.13 23.55
N ARG A 60 6.69 2.03 22.79
CA ARG A 60 6.32 0.70 23.31
C ARG A 60 7.36 -0.38 23.01
N GLY A 61 8.37 -0.07 22.19
CA GLY A 61 9.40 -1.03 21.78
C GLY A 61 8.92 -2.10 20.78
N ASP A 62 7.68 -1.99 20.28
CA ASP A 62 7.09 -2.90 19.30
C ASP A 62 6.22 -2.10 18.32
N PRO A 63 6.59 -2.03 17.01
CA PRO A 63 5.81 -1.29 16.03
C PRO A 63 4.35 -1.72 15.95
N ALA A 64 4.03 -3.01 16.20
CA ALA A 64 2.68 -3.55 16.16
C ALA A 64 1.87 -3.32 17.44
N ALA A 65 2.46 -2.72 18.49
CA ALA A 65 1.86 -2.64 19.82
C ALA A 65 0.46 -1.97 19.83
N LEU A 66 0.24 -0.97 18.99
CA LEU A 66 -1.02 -0.22 18.90
C LEU A 66 -2.01 -0.78 17.87
N LEU A 67 -1.62 -1.84 17.14
CA LEU A 67 -2.38 -2.43 16.03
C LEU A 67 -2.78 -3.90 16.30
N ARG A 68 -2.77 -4.34 17.55
CA ARG A 68 -3.01 -5.75 17.96
C ARG A 68 -4.43 -6.25 17.64
N ASP A 69 -5.37 -5.34 17.44
CA ASP A 69 -6.75 -5.67 17.07
C ASP A 69 -6.89 -6.02 15.58
N TYR A 70 -5.86 -5.78 14.79
CA TYR A 70 -5.82 -6.04 13.36
C TYR A 70 -4.91 -7.20 13.01
N GLU A 71 -5.27 -7.91 11.92
CA GLU A 71 -4.49 -9.01 11.37
C GLU A 71 -3.71 -8.58 10.13
N ALA A 72 -4.14 -7.51 9.45
CA ALA A 72 -3.47 -7.01 8.26
C ALA A 72 -3.42 -5.47 8.20
N LEU A 73 -2.34 -4.94 7.60
CA LEU A 73 -2.17 -3.52 7.28
C LEU A 73 -1.97 -3.37 5.78
N THR A 74 -2.70 -2.46 5.12
CA THR A 74 -2.67 -2.36 3.65
C THR A 74 -2.10 -1.06 3.11
N GLU A 75 -2.56 0.10 3.51
CA GLU A 75 -1.94 1.39 3.20
C GLU A 75 -1.35 1.97 4.48
N ILE A 76 -0.02 2.07 4.54
CA ILE A 76 0.67 2.46 5.78
C ILE A 76 1.40 3.79 5.68
N SER A 77 1.38 4.43 4.51
CA SER A 77 2.01 5.73 4.31
C SER A 77 1.01 6.87 4.26
N PHE A 78 1.45 8.07 4.62
CA PHE A 78 0.64 9.27 4.45
C PHE A 78 1.49 10.54 4.34
N ILE A 79 0.90 11.56 3.71
CA ILE A 79 1.36 12.95 3.73
C ILE A 79 0.18 13.79 4.21
N TYR A 80 0.26 14.33 5.43
CA TYR A 80 -0.81 15.11 6.04
C TYR A 80 -0.27 16.03 7.14
N GLY A 81 -0.81 17.26 7.27
CA GLY A 81 -0.47 18.19 8.35
C GLY A 81 1.02 18.53 8.45
N GLY A 82 1.74 18.57 7.33
CA GLY A 82 3.20 18.80 7.31
C GLY A 82 4.03 17.53 7.59
N ASN A 83 3.40 16.41 7.94
CA ASN A 83 4.07 15.13 8.14
C ASN A 83 4.10 14.31 6.85
N SER A 84 5.23 13.64 6.61
CA SER A 84 5.46 12.71 5.50
C SER A 84 6.00 11.41 6.09
N ILE A 85 5.17 10.39 6.17
CA ILE A 85 5.42 9.15 6.92
C ILE A 85 5.34 7.95 5.98
N TRP A 86 6.42 7.17 5.94
CA TRP A 86 6.63 6.09 4.97
C TRP A 86 7.25 4.84 5.62
N PRO A 87 6.51 4.11 6.47
CA PRO A 87 7.03 2.93 7.19
C PRO A 87 7.58 1.85 6.26
N GLN A 88 6.98 1.67 5.07
CA GLN A 88 7.41 0.70 4.08
C GLN A 88 8.78 1.01 3.45
N CYS A 89 9.27 2.25 3.60
CA CYS A 89 10.58 2.67 3.13
C CYS A 89 11.62 2.74 4.26
N ASP A 90 11.25 2.45 5.51
CA ASP A 90 12.13 2.53 6.67
C ASP A 90 12.68 1.15 7.04
N GLN A 91 13.91 0.88 6.61
CA GLN A 91 14.59 -0.39 6.89
C GLN A 91 14.66 -0.71 8.39
N ALA A 92 14.90 0.28 9.25
CA ALA A 92 15.04 0.04 10.69
C ALA A 92 13.73 -0.42 11.31
N LEU A 93 12.60 0.18 10.91
CA LEU A 93 11.27 -0.23 11.34
C LEU A 93 10.92 -1.64 10.81
N LEU A 94 11.22 -1.93 9.53
CA LEU A 94 10.96 -3.24 8.94
C LEU A 94 11.79 -4.34 9.60
N LEU A 95 13.04 -4.08 9.94
CA LEU A 95 13.90 -5.01 10.69
C LEU A 95 13.40 -5.22 12.13
N ALA A 96 12.90 -4.17 12.80
CA ALA A 96 12.28 -4.30 14.12
C ALA A 96 11.03 -5.19 14.06
N LEU A 97 10.14 -4.98 13.06
CA LEU A 97 8.99 -5.85 12.81
C LEU A 97 9.43 -7.30 12.58
N ARG A 98 10.40 -7.54 11.72
CA ARG A 98 10.90 -8.91 11.44
C ARG A 98 11.46 -9.58 12.68
N LYS A 99 12.23 -8.84 13.50
CA LYS A 99 12.83 -9.35 14.74
C LYS A 99 11.78 -9.74 15.79
N LEU A 100 10.76 -8.90 15.96
CA LEU A 100 9.73 -9.09 16.99
C LEU A 100 8.61 -10.03 16.53
N HIS A 101 8.34 -10.04 15.23
CA HIS A 101 7.27 -10.82 14.60
C HIS A 101 7.83 -11.67 13.44
N PRO A 102 8.62 -12.73 13.73
CA PRO A 102 9.39 -13.47 12.70
C PRO A 102 8.54 -14.19 11.67
N LYS A 103 7.26 -14.42 11.95
CA LYS A 103 6.29 -15.03 11.01
C LYS A 103 5.39 -14.03 10.30
N LEU A 104 5.54 -12.73 10.58
CA LEU A 104 4.79 -11.66 9.92
C LEU A 104 5.07 -11.68 8.42
N ARG A 105 4.03 -11.74 7.62
CA ARG A 105 4.13 -11.75 6.15
C ARG A 105 4.21 -10.35 5.61
N PHE A 106 5.27 -10.08 4.86
CA PHE A 106 5.42 -8.86 4.09
C PHE A 106 4.94 -9.10 2.66
N VAL A 107 3.92 -8.40 2.24
CA VAL A 107 3.41 -8.37 0.87
C VAL A 107 3.79 -7.03 0.25
N ALA A 108 4.43 -7.01 -0.90
CA ALA A 108 4.68 -5.78 -1.64
C ALA A 108 3.82 -5.76 -2.91
N THR A 109 2.63 -5.13 -2.84
CA THR A 109 1.82 -4.93 -4.04
C THR A 109 2.55 -4.01 -5.00
N ARG A 110 2.56 -4.37 -6.31
CA ARG A 110 3.10 -3.49 -7.37
C ARG A 110 2.25 -3.59 -8.64
N ARG A 111 2.49 -2.66 -9.54
CA ARG A 111 2.00 -2.63 -10.91
C ARG A 111 3.17 -2.33 -11.83
N ASP A 112 2.93 -2.30 -13.14
CA ASP A 112 3.85 -1.69 -14.06
C ASP A 112 4.24 -0.28 -13.58
N THR A 113 5.54 0.05 -13.64
CA THR A 113 6.09 1.26 -13.03
C THR A 113 5.52 2.52 -13.67
N GLU A 114 5.40 2.53 -15.00
CA GLU A 114 4.85 3.69 -15.72
C GLU A 114 3.35 3.87 -15.44
N GLU A 115 2.57 2.78 -15.44
CA GLU A 115 1.16 2.82 -15.07
C GLU A 115 0.95 3.34 -13.64
N MET A 116 1.82 2.92 -12.72
CA MET A 116 1.77 3.35 -11.34
C MET A 116 2.10 4.83 -11.20
N ALA A 117 3.18 5.30 -11.83
CA ALA A 117 3.56 6.71 -11.84
C ALA A 117 2.45 7.59 -12.46
N ARG A 118 1.89 7.18 -13.60
CA ARG A 118 0.74 7.85 -14.21
C ARG A 118 -0.49 7.88 -13.28
N SER A 119 -0.72 6.81 -12.52
CA SER A 119 -1.81 6.75 -11.53
C SER A 119 -1.59 7.71 -10.37
N ILE A 120 -0.35 7.82 -9.87
CA ILE A 120 0.06 8.77 -8.82
C ILE A 120 -0.15 10.20 -9.32
N MET A 121 0.32 10.53 -10.54
CA MET A 121 0.18 11.86 -11.14
C MET A 121 -1.28 12.31 -11.30
N ARG A 122 -2.19 11.35 -11.58
CA ARG A 122 -3.63 11.63 -11.75
C ARG A 122 -4.41 11.66 -10.43
N TRP A 123 -3.83 11.14 -9.33
CA TRP A 123 -4.57 10.99 -8.07
C TRP A 123 -4.59 12.30 -7.27
N ASN A 124 -5.68 13.06 -7.42
CA ASN A 124 -5.83 14.36 -6.75
C ASN A 124 -4.57 15.24 -6.93
N ASN A 125 -4.01 15.69 -5.83
CA ASN A 125 -2.77 16.47 -5.81
C ASN A 125 -1.54 15.66 -5.34
N LEU A 126 -1.62 14.32 -5.29
CA LEU A 126 -0.54 13.48 -4.73
C LEU A 126 0.75 13.65 -5.53
N GLY A 127 0.73 13.30 -6.83
CA GLY A 127 1.94 13.30 -7.65
C GLY A 127 2.38 14.69 -8.08
N LYS A 128 1.44 15.63 -8.23
CA LYS A 128 1.73 16.98 -8.74
C LYS A 128 2.13 17.99 -7.66
N LEU A 129 1.80 17.72 -6.40
CA LEU A 129 1.98 18.69 -5.33
C LEU A 129 2.55 18.04 -4.07
N ARG A 130 1.85 17.04 -3.49
CA ARG A 130 2.24 16.53 -2.18
C ARG A 130 3.57 15.79 -2.19
N LEU A 131 3.81 14.88 -3.14
CA LEU A 131 5.08 14.17 -3.24
C LEU A 131 6.25 15.13 -3.45
N PRO A 132 6.23 16.03 -4.48
CA PRO A 132 7.35 16.92 -4.74
C PRO A 132 7.66 17.94 -3.63
N LEU A 133 6.66 18.28 -2.81
CA LEU A 133 6.81 19.25 -1.72
C LEU A 133 7.08 18.61 -0.36
N SER A 134 7.08 17.27 -0.30
CA SER A 134 7.27 16.54 0.95
C SER A 134 8.61 15.82 0.98
N ASN A 135 9.15 15.64 2.18
CA ASN A 135 10.35 14.81 2.36
C ASN A 135 9.93 13.33 2.32
N VAL A 136 10.11 12.69 1.17
CA VAL A 136 9.76 11.28 0.93
C VAL A 136 11.05 10.47 0.81
N PRO A 137 11.19 9.33 1.51
CA PRO A 137 12.38 8.49 1.38
C PRO A 137 12.60 8.07 -0.09
N GLY A 138 13.80 8.35 -0.61
CA GLY A 138 14.16 8.08 -2.01
C GLY A 138 13.66 9.11 -3.02
N LEU A 139 12.83 10.08 -2.62
CA LEU A 139 12.35 11.17 -3.45
C LEU A 139 12.51 12.50 -2.70
N PRO A 140 13.67 13.18 -2.81
CA PRO A 140 13.92 14.44 -2.10
C PRO A 140 12.96 15.55 -2.51
N VAL A 141 12.76 16.52 -1.61
CA VAL A 141 11.95 17.71 -1.91
C VAL A 141 12.46 18.39 -3.19
N GLY A 142 11.54 18.72 -4.08
CA GLY A 142 11.85 19.32 -5.39
C GLY A 142 11.93 18.31 -6.53
N TYR A 143 11.82 17.01 -6.25
CA TYR A 143 11.76 15.94 -7.23
C TYR A 143 10.39 15.25 -7.23
N GLY A 144 10.05 14.54 -8.30
CA GLY A 144 8.77 13.83 -8.47
C GLY A 144 7.71 14.67 -9.18
N TYR A 145 8.08 15.80 -9.76
CA TYR A 145 7.21 16.57 -10.67
C TYR A 145 7.06 15.89 -12.02
N GLU A 146 8.12 15.20 -12.47
CA GLU A 146 8.16 14.54 -13.75
C GLU A 146 7.90 13.02 -13.58
N LEU A 147 7.37 12.41 -14.67
CA LEU A 147 7.02 11.00 -14.68
C LEU A 147 8.24 10.12 -14.41
N ASP A 148 9.36 10.42 -15.08
CA ASP A 148 10.60 9.65 -14.97
C ASP A 148 11.20 9.70 -13.57
N GLU A 149 11.11 10.83 -12.88
CA GLU A 149 11.54 10.98 -11.49
C GLU A 149 10.74 10.05 -10.55
N GLN A 150 9.41 9.98 -10.76
CA GLN A 150 8.55 9.07 -10.01
C GLN A 150 8.85 7.60 -10.36
N MET A 151 9.14 7.29 -11.62
CA MET A 151 9.50 5.93 -12.04
C MET A 151 10.80 5.46 -11.36
N ILE A 152 11.84 6.32 -11.33
CA ILE A 152 13.11 6.03 -10.63
C ILE A 152 12.84 5.75 -9.14
N TRP A 153 12.01 6.57 -8.49
CA TRP A 153 11.65 6.38 -7.09
C TRP A 153 10.90 5.07 -6.85
N ILE A 154 9.92 4.76 -7.70
CA ILE A 154 9.12 3.53 -7.61
C ILE A 154 10.04 2.31 -7.75
N ASP A 155 10.85 2.25 -8.81
CA ASP A 155 11.73 1.11 -9.07
C ASP A 155 12.75 0.95 -7.93
N GLY A 156 13.36 2.04 -7.47
CA GLY A 156 14.30 2.02 -6.34
C GLY A 156 13.68 1.47 -5.05
N HIS A 157 12.40 1.75 -4.78
CA HIS A 157 11.71 1.18 -3.63
C HIS A 157 11.60 -0.35 -3.72
N TYR A 158 11.12 -0.88 -4.85
CA TYR A 158 10.95 -2.33 -5.01
C TYR A 158 12.29 -3.07 -5.10
N GLU A 159 13.32 -2.47 -5.71
CA GLU A 159 14.69 -3.01 -5.70
C GLU A 159 15.25 -3.10 -4.28
N ALA A 160 15.04 -2.07 -3.45
CA ALA A 160 15.45 -2.08 -2.05
C ALA A 160 14.73 -3.21 -1.27
N LEU A 161 13.41 -3.35 -1.42
CA LEU A 161 12.66 -4.43 -0.77
C LEU A 161 13.16 -5.81 -1.23
N ALA A 162 13.34 -6.02 -2.53
CA ALA A 162 13.86 -7.26 -3.09
C ALA A 162 15.28 -7.58 -2.57
N HIS A 163 16.11 -6.57 -2.35
CA HIS A 163 17.43 -6.73 -1.75
C HIS A 163 17.35 -7.10 -0.27
N TRP A 164 16.57 -6.37 0.54
CA TRP A 164 16.46 -6.57 1.98
C TRP A 164 15.84 -7.92 2.33
N PHE A 165 14.87 -8.38 1.55
CA PHE A 165 14.11 -9.61 1.82
C PHE A 165 14.41 -10.75 0.83
N ARG A 166 15.57 -10.73 0.16
CA ARG A 166 15.95 -11.70 -0.90
C ARG A 166 15.73 -13.17 -0.52
N ASN A 167 16.00 -13.53 0.72
CA ASN A 167 15.92 -14.91 1.22
C ASN A 167 14.87 -15.06 2.34
N ASP A 168 13.97 -14.10 2.47
CA ASP A 168 12.94 -14.13 3.49
C ASP A 168 11.72 -14.91 3.00
N PRO A 169 11.41 -16.10 3.59
CA PRO A 169 10.26 -16.90 3.16
C PRO A 169 8.92 -16.24 3.48
N PHE A 170 8.92 -15.18 4.29
CA PHE A 170 7.75 -14.39 4.64
C PHE A 170 7.69 -13.04 3.89
N TYR A 171 8.38 -12.91 2.77
CA TYR A 171 8.26 -11.78 1.85
C TYR A 171 7.76 -12.25 0.48
N MET A 172 6.82 -11.51 -0.10
CA MET A 172 6.29 -11.77 -1.44
C MET A 172 5.94 -10.48 -2.17
N GLU A 173 6.56 -10.28 -3.34
CA GLU A 173 6.13 -9.24 -4.27
C GLU A 173 4.92 -9.73 -5.08
N VAL A 174 3.90 -8.88 -5.20
CA VAL A 174 2.61 -9.17 -5.81
C VAL A 174 2.31 -8.18 -6.91
N ASN A 175 2.53 -8.58 -8.17
CA ASN A 175 1.99 -7.81 -9.30
C ASN A 175 0.48 -8.03 -9.36
N VAL A 176 -0.30 -6.98 -9.08
CA VAL A 176 -1.77 -7.10 -9.01
C VAL A 176 -2.43 -7.36 -10.36
N ALA A 177 -1.72 -7.16 -11.47
CA ALA A 177 -2.18 -7.46 -12.83
C ALA A 177 -1.84 -8.89 -13.28
N ASP A 178 -1.03 -9.64 -12.52
CA ASP A 178 -0.67 -11.03 -12.86
C ASP A 178 -1.91 -11.94 -12.70
N PRO A 179 -2.40 -12.59 -13.76
CA PRO A 179 -3.56 -13.48 -13.67
C PRO A 179 -3.33 -14.71 -12.77
N HIS A 180 -2.07 -15.03 -12.48
CA HIS A 180 -1.68 -16.15 -11.63
C HIS A 180 -1.34 -15.75 -10.19
N VAL A 181 -1.57 -14.50 -9.81
CA VAL A 181 -1.20 -13.98 -8.48
C VAL A 181 -2.02 -14.63 -7.37
N VAL A 182 -3.32 -14.85 -7.57
CA VAL A 182 -4.23 -15.32 -6.52
C VAL A 182 -3.81 -16.67 -5.93
N PRO A 183 -3.59 -17.76 -6.71
CA PRO A 183 -3.16 -19.03 -6.14
C PRO A 183 -1.81 -18.96 -5.39
N ARG A 184 -0.92 -18.07 -5.83
CA ARG A 184 0.39 -17.85 -5.17
C ARG A 184 0.19 -17.13 -3.85
N LEU A 185 -0.63 -16.07 -3.83
CA LEU A 185 -0.92 -15.30 -2.63
C LEU A 185 -1.72 -16.11 -1.60
N GLU A 186 -2.70 -16.91 -2.02
CA GLU A 186 -3.42 -17.84 -1.15
C GLU A 186 -2.48 -18.82 -0.43
N ARG A 187 -1.53 -19.40 -1.19
CA ARG A 187 -0.52 -20.30 -0.62
C ARG A 187 0.38 -19.58 0.38
N PHE A 188 0.81 -18.36 0.04
CA PHE A 188 1.64 -17.54 0.90
C PHE A 188 0.92 -17.12 2.19
N LEU A 189 -0.35 -16.74 2.10
CA LEU A 189 -1.18 -16.36 3.23
C LEU A 189 -1.69 -17.56 4.05
N GLY A 190 -1.72 -18.76 3.46
CA GLY A 190 -2.35 -19.94 4.06
C GLY A 190 -3.87 -19.81 4.17
N ARG A 191 -4.51 -18.95 3.37
CA ARG A 191 -5.93 -18.62 3.42
C ARG A 191 -6.48 -18.35 2.01
N LYS A 192 -7.71 -18.81 1.73
CA LYS A 192 -8.39 -18.55 0.45
C LYS A 192 -8.77 -17.09 0.32
N LEU A 193 -8.66 -16.58 -0.91
CA LEU A 193 -9.08 -15.25 -1.29
C LEU A 193 -10.32 -15.36 -2.18
N PRO A 194 -11.54 -15.26 -1.63
CA PRO A 194 -12.77 -15.45 -2.39
C PRO A 194 -13.05 -14.31 -3.36
N TRP A 195 -12.32 -13.22 -3.25
CA TRP A 195 -12.40 -12.07 -4.13
C TRP A 195 -11.01 -11.56 -4.53
N TRP A 196 -10.86 -11.26 -5.81
CA TRP A 196 -9.73 -10.51 -6.36
C TRP A 196 -10.20 -9.78 -7.60
N GLY A 197 -9.96 -8.48 -7.68
CA GLY A 197 -10.45 -7.69 -8.81
C GLY A 197 -9.89 -6.28 -8.83
N GLN A 198 -10.26 -5.52 -9.85
CA GLN A 198 -9.87 -4.13 -9.98
C GLN A 198 -10.73 -3.27 -9.04
N ALA A 199 -10.09 -2.76 -7.99
CA ALA A 199 -10.67 -1.76 -7.10
C ALA A 199 -10.17 -0.37 -7.49
N ASN A 200 -11.01 0.67 -7.36
CA ASN A 200 -10.66 2.07 -7.63
C ASN A 200 -10.11 2.36 -9.05
N ALA A 201 -10.79 1.86 -10.09
CA ALA A 201 -10.59 2.43 -11.42
C ALA A 201 -10.82 3.94 -11.34
N ASN A 202 -9.87 4.74 -11.87
CA ASN A 202 -10.03 6.19 -11.92
C ASN A 202 -11.37 6.55 -12.56
N PRO A 203 -12.11 7.56 -12.07
CA PRO A 203 -13.39 7.95 -12.67
C PRO A 203 -13.31 8.22 -14.19
N ALA A 204 -12.16 8.70 -14.66
CA ALA A 204 -11.88 8.92 -16.09
C ALA A 204 -11.79 7.62 -16.91
N ASP A 205 -11.39 6.50 -16.28
CA ASP A 205 -11.27 5.21 -16.96
C ASP A 205 -12.62 4.46 -17.06
N ARG A 206 -13.65 4.92 -16.34
CA ARG A 206 -15.01 4.35 -16.37
C ARG A 206 -15.84 4.83 -17.56
N SER A 207 -15.43 5.90 -18.24
CA SER A 207 -16.19 6.51 -19.36
C SER A 207 -15.91 5.87 -20.74
N VAL A 208 -14.97 4.94 -20.84
CA VAL A 208 -14.56 4.33 -22.12
C VAL A 208 -15.23 2.97 -22.41
N SER A 209 -15.94 2.37 -21.46
CA SER A 209 -16.49 1.00 -21.58
C SER A 209 -18.00 0.90 -21.83
N THR A 210 -18.68 1.99 -22.21
CA THR A 210 -20.09 1.93 -22.58
C THR A 210 -20.31 2.58 -23.95
N ASP A 211 -19.92 1.91 -25.04
CA ASP A 211 -20.62 2.01 -26.32
C ASP A 211 -20.18 0.87 -27.26
N THR A 212 -20.84 -0.28 -27.11
CA THR A 212 -21.00 -1.26 -28.20
C THR A 212 -22.39 -1.84 -28.09
N THR A 213 -23.35 -1.03 -28.53
CA THR A 213 -24.66 -1.55 -28.91
C THR A 213 -24.53 -2.19 -30.28
N PRO A 214 -24.92 -3.47 -30.48
CA PRO A 214 -25.01 -4.03 -31.82
C PRO A 214 -26.20 -3.39 -32.53
N THR A 215 -25.94 -2.73 -33.62
CA THR A 215 -26.97 -2.27 -34.57
C THR A 215 -27.59 -3.53 -35.20
N GLU A 216 -28.77 -3.92 -34.76
CA GLU A 216 -29.62 -4.88 -35.51
C GLU A 216 -30.03 -4.21 -36.82
N GLY A 217 -29.53 -4.75 -37.92
CA GLY A 217 -29.98 -4.46 -39.25
C GLY A 217 -31.37 -4.98 -39.46
N ARG A 218 -32.32 -4.08 -39.69
CA ARG A 218 -33.57 -4.41 -40.40
C ARG A 218 -33.36 -4.10 -41.87
N GLY A 219 -33.64 -5.06 -42.69
CA GLY A 219 -33.75 -4.98 -44.13
C GLY A 219 -34.21 -6.32 -44.66
#